data_caee3961536e8e4026580ea5e93a1849
#
_entry.id   caee3961536e8e4026580ea5e93a1849
#
_cell.length_a   1.000
_cell.length_b   1.000
_cell.length_c   1.000
_cell.angle_alpha   90.00
_cell.angle_beta   90.00
_cell.angle_gamma   90.00
#
_symmetry.space_group_name_H-M   'P 1'
#
loop_
_entity.id
_entity.type
_entity.pdbx_description
1 polymer ?
#
loop_
_entity_poly.entity_id
_entity_poly.type
_entity_poly.pdbx_seq_one_letter_code
_entity_poly.pdbx_strand_id
1 'polypeptide(L)'
;MALLMALCTAAVAAPVLSGVFADDVVLISGQDGWYFNFTTSEGGALAMQLLSGETGEVVADVGAAQVEAGNGRMGWNGILPDGSAAPSGSYMLSVRVKNFWGEESESSTLSLHIFSDEQERSENVLDLSALVAEEAEAWEEPIIVPQNETSEQARIPQAATFWDMNPDDYDLTNPEHQQAIWEIMMQPITVIEGDQTENIYITNEPGGKVRPYKENCAGELHGQSQGVRIVEDDADGDGYVLIEAYTNDGTKTDNSYMESIAAQKVQGYIKKSRLYQQKPSDKYGLLVDKLRQKLYVFEAGRIISSLDVSTGLNNKSQPYNETPAGEFVVVSWTGDFKAGSRTIGRFALRINGGTLLHEVLHDVAADGKTKLYDNYEPDLGKKASHGCVRIPRRKNAEGINMEWFWDNLEKYTKVLVWEDKGRRMYDPELPDPTTPLYRNPDGGSNYHLDQNCPGVKEKFLPLTGDFTYADLDDTFKKLTPCVHCAAPQKKSVLYERYKAAASQIGAEISDEAKAAFGVN
;
A
#
# COMPACT_ATOMS: atom_id res chain seq x y z
N MET A 1 41.32 -53.59 -6.53
CA MET A 1 40.97 -52.29 -7.09
C MET A 1 39.78 -51.76 -6.26
N ALA A 2 40.07 -51.03 -5.19
CA ALA A 2 39.04 -50.48 -4.28
C ALA A 2 38.69 -49.08 -4.73
N LEU A 3 37.42 -48.88 -5.07
CA LEU A 3 36.86 -47.60 -5.49
C LEU A 3 36.54 -46.78 -4.23
N LEU A 4 37.36 -45.78 -3.93
CA LEU A 4 37.07 -44.77 -2.90
C LEU A 4 35.96 -43.86 -3.44
N MET A 5 34.73 -44.02 -2.95
CA MET A 5 33.70 -43.00 -3.08
C MET A 5 34.01 -41.87 -2.09
N ALA A 6 34.48 -40.73 -2.58
CA ALA A 6 34.52 -39.49 -1.83
C ALA A 6 33.10 -38.99 -1.70
N LEU A 7 32.50 -39.12 -0.53
CA LEU A 7 31.30 -38.39 -0.16
C LEU A 7 31.69 -36.90 -0.01
N CYS A 8 31.36 -36.11 -1.00
CA CYS A 8 31.30 -34.65 -0.81
C CYS A 8 30.12 -34.34 0.11
N THR A 9 30.37 -34.19 1.39
CA THR A 9 29.41 -33.55 2.29
C THR A 9 29.39 -32.06 1.94
N ALA A 10 28.40 -31.63 1.16
CA ALA A 10 28.10 -30.21 1.05
C ALA A 10 27.78 -29.75 2.48
N ALA A 11 28.50 -28.75 2.96
CA ALA A 11 28.16 -28.09 4.22
C ALA A 11 26.74 -27.48 4.05
N VAL A 12 25.82 -27.90 4.90
CA VAL A 12 24.49 -27.30 4.94
C VAL A 12 24.64 -25.93 5.53
N ALA A 13 24.15 -24.91 4.87
CA ALA A 13 24.20 -23.55 5.38
C ALA A 13 23.21 -23.39 6.54
N ALA A 14 23.57 -22.56 7.52
CA ALA A 14 22.66 -22.20 8.58
C ALA A 14 21.48 -21.37 7.99
N PRO A 15 20.26 -21.52 8.51
CA PRO A 15 19.14 -20.69 8.09
C PRO A 15 19.43 -19.21 8.40
N VAL A 16 18.87 -18.32 7.58
CA VAL A 16 18.93 -16.86 7.83
C VAL A 16 17.59 -16.46 8.42
N LEU A 17 17.64 -15.82 9.60
CA LEU A 17 16.48 -15.19 10.25
C LEU A 17 16.64 -13.67 10.10
N SER A 18 15.60 -12.98 9.61
CA SER A 18 15.62 -11.55 9.33
C SER A 18 14.22 -10.95 9.53
N GLY A 19 14.11 -9.62 9.50
CA GLY A 19 12.82 -8.92 9.61
C GLY A 19 12.07 -9.27 10.89
N VAL A 20 12.78 -9.48 12.01
CA VAL A 20 12.16 -9.82 13.30
C VAL A 20 11.74 -8.52 13.99
N PHE A 21 10.44 -8.34 14.15
CA PHE A 21 9.87 -7.18 14.86
C PHE A 21 8.56 -7.58 15.54
N ALA A 22 8.28 -6.99 16.70
CA ALA A 22 7.03 -7.21 17.44
C ALA A 22 5.99 -6.15 17.07
N ASP A 23 4.72 -6.53 17.18
CA ASP A 23 3.60 -5.62 16.94
C ASP A 23 3.42 -4.64 18.11
N ASP A 24 3.84 -5.01 19.32
CA ASP A 24 3.82 -4.20 20.56
C ASP A 24 5.05 -4.54 21.41
N VAL A 25 5.46 -3.62 22.26
CA VAL A 25 6.50 -3.84 23.28
C VAL A 25 5.93 -4.24 24.63
N VAL A 26 4.62 -4.32 24.76
CA VAL A 26 3.89 -4.63 26.00
C VAL A 26 3.13 -5.95 25.85
N LEU A 27 3.27 -6.83 26.84
CA LEU A 27 2.53 -8.07 26.98
C LEU A 27 1.87 -8.14 28.35
N ILE A 28 0.60 -8.54 28.41
CA ILE A 28 -0.09 -8.87 29.64
C ILE A 28 -0.19 -10.37 29.75
N SER A 29 0.39 -10.95 30.82
CA SER A 29 0.44 -12.40 30.99
C SER A 29 -0.94 -13.03 31.01
N GLY A 30 -1.11 -14.08 30.20
CA GLY A 30 -2.37 -14.83 30.10
C GLY A 30 -3.43 -14.19 29.20
N GLN A 31 -3.17 -13.04 28.61
CA GLN A 31 -4.03 -12.46 27.58
C GLN A 31 -3.52 -12.81 26.18
N ASP A 32 -4.43 -12.99 25.24
CA ASP A 32 -4.07 -13.20 23.82
C ASP A 32 -3.69 -11.87 23.18
N GLY A 33 -2.73 -11.91 22.24
CA GLY A 33 -2.55 -10.79 21.34
C GLY A 33 -1.17 -10.16 21.25
N TRP A 34 -0.14 -10.68 21.95
CA TRP A 34 1.22 -10.24 21.66
C TRP A 34 1.81 -11.10 20.54
N TYR A 35 2.26 -10.45 19.46
CA TYR A 35 2.77 -11.12 18.26
C TYR A 35 4.04 -10.47 17.77
N PHE A 36 4.89 -11.28 17.12
CA PHE A 36 6.03 -10.80 16.35
C PHE A 36 6.07 -11.44 14.98
N ASN A 37 6.64 -10.71 14.04
CA ASN A 37 6.81 -11.13 12.65
C ASN A 37 8.28 -11.48 12.41
N PHE A 38 8.55 -12.35 11.44
CA PHE A 38 9.89 -12.77 11.05
C PHE A 38 9.91 -13.29 9.62
N THR A 39 11.12 -13.37 9.05
CA THR A 39 11.36 -14.06 7.77
C THR A 39 12.47 -15.06 7.97
N THR A 40 12.30 -16.30 7.51
CA THR A 40 13.34 -17.32 7.53
C THR A 40 13.59 -17.89 6.13
N SER A 41 14.89 -18.08 5.79
CA SER A 41 15.27 -18.67 4.49
C SER A 41 14.90 -20.15 4.35
N GLU A 42 14.73 -20.86 5.47
CA GLU A 42 14.43 -22.30 5.51
C GLU A 42 13.41 -22.60 6.61
N GLY A 43 12.64 -23.68 6.42
CA GLY A 43 11.77 -24.23 7.45
C GLY A 43 12.55 -24.90 8.58
N GLY A 44 11.99 -24.90 9.79
CA GLY A 44 12.62 -25.51 10.96
C GLY A 44 11.88 -25.23 12.26
N ALA A 45 12.58 -25.39 13.38
CA ALA A 45 12.07 -25.05 14.69
C ALA A 45 12.52 -23.63 15.07
N LEU A 46 11.57 -22.70 15.22
CA LEU A 46 11.82 -21.36 15.76
C LEU A 46 11.80 -21.48 17.29
N ALA A 47 12.96 -21.30 17.91
CA ALA A 47 13.13 -21.36 19.36
C ALA A 47 13.11 -19.95 19.94
N MET A 48 12.48 -19.81 21.10
CA MET A 48 12.30 -18.55 21.82
C MET A 48 12.82 -18.66 23.25
N GLN A 49 13.59 -17.65 23.68
CA GLN A 49 14.12 -17.53 25.03
C GLN A 49 13.86 -16.13 25.58
N LEU A 50 13.41 -16.06 26.82
CA LEU A 50 13.25 -14.82 27.54
C LEU A 50 14.57 -14.47 28.24
N LEU A 51 15.12 -13.29 27.96
CA LEU A 51 16.32 -12.77 28.55
C LEU A 51 15.97 -11.61 29.49
N SER A 52 16.70 -11.47 30.58
CA SER A 52 16.59 -10.28 31.44
C SER A 52 16.96 -9.01 30.65
N GLY A 53 16.12 -7.99 30.70
CA GLY A 53 16.39 -6.69 30.09
C GLY A 53 17.60 -5.97 30.72
N GLU A 54 17.91 -6.27 31.98
CA GLU A 54 19.04 -5.64 32.71
C GLU A 54 20.38 -6.36 32.50
N THR A 55 20.37 -7.72 32.52
CA THR A 55 21.62 -8.49 32.51
C THR A 55 21.86 -9.22 31.19
N GLY A 56 20.85 -9.36 30.33
CA GLY A 56 20.91 -10.18 29.11
C GLY A 56 21.00 -11.70 29.36
N GLU A 57 20.91 -12.16 30.63
CA GLU A 57 20.95 -13.57 30.96
C GLU A 57 19.62 -14.25 30.64
N VAL A 58 19.65 -15.54 30.28
CA VAL A 58 18.44 -16.32 30.04
C VAL A 58 17.64 -16.51 31.32
N VAL A 59 16.43 -15.98 31.34
CA VAL A 59 15.48 -16.10 32.44
C VAL A 59 14.62 -17.36 32.29
N ALA A 60 14.16 -17.63 31.05
CA ALA A 60 13.33 -18.81 30.77
C ALA A 60 13.39 -19.20 29.29
N ASP A 61 13.18 -20.51 29.03
CA ASP A 61 12.80 -20.98 27.70
C ASP A 61 11.30 -20.78 27.50
N VAL A 62 10.92 -20.10 26.41
CA VAL A 62 9.52 -19.85 26.05
C VAL A 62 8.95 -21.01 25.23
N GLY A 63 9.82 -21.76 24.58
CA GLY A 63 9.45 -22.91 23.76
C GLY A 63 9.95 -22.80 22.32
N ALA A 64 9.47 -23.73 21.51
CA ALA A 64 9.78 -23.72 20.07
C ALA A 64 8.55 -24.12 19.27
N ALA A 65 8.43 -23.56 18.06
CA ALA A 65 7.37 -23.87 17.12
C ALA A 65 7.93 -24.22 15.74
N GLN A 66 7.26 -25.10 15.01
CA GLN A 66 7.64 -25.42 13.63
C GLN A 66 7.21 -24.26 12.71
N VAL A 67 8.13 -23.81 11.88
CA VAL A 67 7.91 -22.75 10.90
C VAL A 67 8.34 -23.21 9.51
N GLU A 68 7.69 -22.69 8.49
CA GLU A 68 8.07 -22.88 7.09
C GLU A 68 8.99 -21.77 6.61
N ALA A 69 9.68 -21.97 5.50
CA ALA A 69 10.47 -20.92 4.86
C ALA A 69 9.57 -19.77 4.38
N GLY A 70 10.04 -18.54 4.51
CA GLY A 70 9.34 -17.33 4.14
C GLY A 70 8.92 -16.49 5.34
N ASN A 71 7.93 -15.64 5.15
CA ASN A 71 7.41 -14.76 6.19
C ASN A 71 6.51 -15.54 7.16
N GLY A 72 6.72 -15.31 8.46
CA GLY A 72 5.94 -15.91 9.53
C GLY A 72 5.52 -14.88 10.56
N ARG A 73 4.47 -15.22 11.32
CA ARG A 73 4.01 -14.47 12.48
C ARG A 73 3.77 -15.44 13.62
N MET A 74 4.27 -15.11 14.80
CA MET A 74 4.14 -15.96 15.99
C MET A 74 3.60 -15.15 17.15
N GLY A 75 2.66 -15.72 17.91
CA GLY A 75 2.12 -15.16 19.12
C GLY A 75 2.66 -15.85 20.36
N TRP A 76 2.79 -15.07 21.45
CA TRP A 76 3.04 -15.57 22.78
C TRP A 76 2.15 -14.81 23.79
N ASN A 77 1.60 -15.50 24.75
CA ASN A 77 0.68 -14.93 25.74
C ASN A 77 1.31 -14.77 27.13
N GLY A 78 2.63 -14.81 27.26
CA GLY A 78 3.33 -14.66 28.52
C GLY A 78 3.28 -15.89 29.44
N ILE A 79 2.78 -17.03 28.96
CA ILE A 79 2.77 -18.28 29.73
C ILE A 79 3.97 -19.13 29.35
N LEU A 80 4.73 -19.56 30.32
CA LEU A 80 5.89 -20.42 30.17
C LEU A 80 5.48 -21.89 29.95
N PRO A 81 6.37 -22.76 29.42
CA PRO A 81 6.04 -24.16 29.15
C PRO A 81 5.61 -24.98 30.36
N ASP A 82 5.96 -24.57 31.57
CA ASP A 82 5.51 -25.18 32.82
C ASP A 82 4.10 -24.75 33.26
N GLY A 83 3.46 -23.86 32.50
CA GLY A 83 2.15 -23.30 32.76
C GLY A 83 2.13 -22.11 33.72
N SER A 84 3.28 -21.65 34.21
CA SER A 84 3.38 -20.44 35.02
C SER A 84 3.35 -19.18 34.13
N ALA A 85 2.86 -18.06 34.67
CA ALA A 85 2.98 -16.76 34.02
C ALA A 85 4.43 -16.25 34.14
N ALA A 86 4.94 -15.66 33.06
CA ALA A 86 6.21 -14.94 33.13
C ALA A 86 6.05 -13.75 34.12
N PRO A 87 7.05 -13.51 34.99
CA PRO A 87 6.99 -12.40 35.95
C PRO A 87 6.91 -11.04 35.26
N SER A 88 6.29 -10.06 35.91
CA SER A 88 6.31 -8.67 35.44
C SER A 88 7.75 -8.12 35.40
N GLY A 89 8.05 -7.34 34.38
CA GLY A 89 9.37 -6.73 34.20
C GLY A 89 9.74 -6.46 32.76
N SER A 90 10.93 -5.88 32.58
CA SER A 90 11.52 -5.62 31.25
C SER A 90 12.38 -6.79 30.82
N TYR A 91 12.17 -7.25 29.59
CA TYR A 91 12.84 -8.41 29.01
C TYR A 91 13.23 -8.18 27.56
N MET A 92 14.09 -9.06 27.06
CA MET A 92 14.31 -9.27 25.64
C MET A 92 13.86 -10.68 25.25
N LEU A 93 13.06 -10.83 24.23
CA LEU A 93 12.75 -12.12 23.62
C LEU A 93 13.79 -12.42 22.55
N SER A 94 14.63 -13.43 22.78
CA SER A 94 15.60 -13.93 21.78
C SER A 94 14.96 -15.01 20.95
N VAL A 95 15.02 -14.87 19.63
CA VAL A 95 14.46 -15.83 18.67
C VAL A 95 15.54 -16.31 17.70
N ARG A 96 15.52 -17.62 17.36
CA ARG A 96 16.41 -18.25 16.39
C ARG A 96 15.71 -19.42 15.72
N VAL A 97 16.10 -19.71 14.49
CA VAL A 97 15.59 -20.87 13.73
C VAL A 97 16.66 -21.94 13.66
N LYS A 98 16.27 -23.17 13.94
CA LYS A 98 17.07 -24.38 13.76
C LYS A 98 16.49 -25.21 12.64
N ASN A 99 17.25 -25.44 11.57
CA ASN A 99 16.78 -26.22 10.43
C ASN A 99 16.77 -27.75 10.74
N PHE A 100 16.26 -28.51 9.79
CA PHE A 100 16.18 -29.97 9.91
C PHE A 100 17.55 -30.67 10.09
N TRP A 101 18.62 -30.00 9.69
CA TRP A 101 19.98 -30.53 9.75
C TRP A 101 20.68 -30.20 11.06
N GLY A 102 20.04 -29.40 11.91
CA GLY A 102 20.56 -29.00 13.20
C GLY A 102 21.37 -27.70 13.19
N GLU A 103 21.50 -27.04 12.04
CA GLU A 103 22.13 -25.73 11.93
C GLU A 103 21.20 -24.64 12.45
N GLU A 104 21.75 -23.66 13.18
CA GLU A 104 21.00 -22.59 13.82
C GLU A 104 21.33 -21.23 13.16
N SER A 105 20.30 -20.38 13.01
CA SER A 105 20.49 -18.98 12.61
C SER A 105 21.21 -18.18 13.71
N GLU A 106 21.71 -17.01 13.36
CA GLU A 106 21.97 -15.97 14.38
C GLU A 106 20.67 -15.65 15.12
N SER A 107 20.80 -15.28 16.39
CA SER A 107 19.64 -14.88 17.20
C SER A 107 19.27 -13.41 16.94
N SER A 108 17.99 -13.13 16.85
CA SER A 108 17.43 -11.78 16.87
C SER A 108 16.73 -11.55 18.21
N THR A 109 16.76 -10.32 18.71
CA THR A 109 16.15 -9.96 19.99
C THR A 109 15.06 -8.91 19.80
N LEU A 110 14.01 -9.00 20.62
CA LEU A 110 12.88 -8.08 20.67
C LEU A 110 12.72 -7.57 22.10
N SER A 111 12.65 -6.26 22.28
CA SER A 111 12.35 -5.69 23.60
C SER A 111 10.89 -5.94 23.98
N LEU A 112 10.63 -6.30 25.22
CA LEU A 112 9.32 -6.68 25.73
C LEU A 112 9.17 -6.30 27.20
N HIS A 113 8.07 -5.62 27.55
CA HIS A 113 7.68 -5.40 28.94
C HIS A 113 6.46 -6.26 29.27
N ILE A 114 6.54 -7.06 30.32
CA ILE A 114 5.49 -7.96 30.77
C ILE A 114 4.82 -7.38 32.01
N PHE A 115 3.48 -7.32 32.00
CA PHE A 115 2.66 -7.02 33.16
C PHE A 115 1.84 -8.26 33.57
N SER A 116 1.57 -8.41 34.86
CA SER A 116 0.74 -9.53 35.37
C SER A 116 -0.72 -9.35 34.98
N ASP A 117 -1.21 -8.12 34.93
CA ASP A 117 -2.60 -7.79 34.60
C ASP A 117 -2.76 -6.34 34.13
N GLU A 118 -3.96 -5.98 33.67
CA GLU A 118 -4.30 -4.62 33.19
C GLU A 118 -4.23 -3.56 34.32
N GLN A 119 -4.40 -3.93 35.55
CA GLN A 119 -4.31 -2.97 36.66
C GLN A 119 -2.86 -2.57 36.88
N GLU A 120 -1.94 -3.53 36.90
CA GLU A 120 -0.49 -3.26 37.00
C GLU A 120 -0.02 -2.41 35.81
N ARG A 121 -0.49 -2.72 34.57
CA ARG A 121 -0.21 -1.90 33.39
C ARG A 121 -0.68 -0.46 33.57
N SER A 122 -1.93 -0.26 34.02
CA SER A 122 -2.53 1.07 34.20
C SER A 122 -1.85 1.91 35.28
N GLU A 123 -1.33 1.27 36.32
CA GLU A 123 -0.61 1.93 37.43
C GLU A 123 0.81 2.33 37.03
N ASN A 124 1.41 1.64 36.09
CA ASN A 124 2.81 1.85 35.62
C ASN A 124 2.95 2.58 34.28
N VAL A 125 1.87 3.04 33.67
CA VAL A 125 1.88 3.80 32.39
C VAL A 125 2.68 5.12 32.46
N LEU A 126 3.15 5.53 33.61
CA LEU A 126 3.86 6.81 33.78
C LEU A 126 5.34 6.80 33.39
N ASP A 127 5.95 5.70 32.98
CA ASP A 127 7.42 5.68 32.78
C ASP A 127 7.94 4.95 31.52
N LEU A 128 7.12 4.69 30.53
CA LEU A 128 7.62 4.17 29.24
C LEU A 128 8.48 5.19 28.48
N SER A 129 8.39 6.48 28.82
CA SER A 129 9.25 7.53 28.27
C SER A 129 10.66 7.51 28.88
N ALA A 130 10.85 6.93 30.07
CA ALA A 130 12.17 6.78 30.69
C ALA A 130 12.97 5.61 30.10
N LEU A 131 12.32 4.52 29.68
CA LEU A 131 12.97 3.37 29.05
C LEU A 131 13.57 3.71 27.67
N VAL A 132 12.96 4.65 26.95
CA VAL A 132 13.51 5.16 25.68
C VAL A 132 14.69 6.12 25.91
N ALA A 133 14.79 6.74 27.06
CA ALA A 133 15.87 7.68 27.39
C ALA A 133 17.17 7.00 27.90
N GLU A 134 17.07 5.81 28.50
CA GLU A 134 18.23 5.11 29.04
C GLU A 134 19.10 4.41 27.97
N GLU A 135 18.55 4.04 26.82
CA GLU A 135 19.34 3.55 25.68
C GLU A 135 20.17 4.64 24.97
N ALA A 136 19.91 5.92 25.23
CA ALA A 136 20.60 7.04 24.59
C ALA A 136 21.89 7.47 25.30
N GLU A 137 22.16 7.03 26.53
CA GLU A 137 23.34 7.52 27.32
C GLU A 137 24.56 6.59 27.34
N ALA A 138 24.56 5.43 26.70
CA ALA A 138 25.64 4.43 26.85
C ALA A 138 26.77 4.45 25.80
N TRP A 139 26.78 5.39 24.85
CA TRP A 139 27.85 5.46 23.83
C TRP A 139 28.38 6.89 23.62
N GLU A 140 29.25 7.36 24.49
CA GLU A 140 30.11 8.51 24.20
C GLU A 140 31.56 8.06 23.95
N GLU A 141 31.95 7.90 22.67
CA GLU A 141 33.28 8.22 22.21
C GLU A 141 33.21 9.37 21.18
N PRO A 142 34.09 10.36 21.23
CA PRO A 142 33.94 11.58 20.44
C PRO A 142 34.31 11.31 18.98
N ILE A 143 33.34 11.18 18.13
CA ILE A 143 33.52 11.26 16.68
C ILE A 143 33.48 12.75 16.30
N ILE A 144 34.58 13.24 15.77
CA ILE A 144 34.67 14.56 15.13
C ILE A 144 33.77 14.51 13.89
N VAL A 145 32.59 15.08 14.01
CA VAL A 145 31.64 15.25 12.90
C VAL A 145 31.99 16.53 12.16
N PRO A 146 32.22 16.51 10.83
CA PRO A 146 32.25 17.74 10.06
C PRO A 146 30.86 18.38 10.12
N GLN A 147 30.83 19.65 10.54
CA GLN A 147 29.57 20.42 10.45
C GLN A 147 29.23 20.61 8.98
N ASN A 148 28.25 19.87 8.50
CA ASN A 148 27.22 20.23 7.51
C ASN A 148 26.50 18.97 7.08
N GLU A 149 25.33 18.84 7.64
CA GLU A 149 24.10 18.35 6.98
C GLU A 149 23.11 18.09 8.11
N THR A 150 22.13 18.93 8.20
CA THR A 150 20.92 18.69 8.98
C THR A 150 20.26 17.43 8.41
N SER A 151 20.49 16.28 9.05
CA SER A 151 19.60 15.14 8.85
C SER A 151 18.22 15.54 9.38
N GLU A 152 17.34 15.94 8.50
CA GLU A 152 15.90 15.84 8.73
C GLU A 152 15.62 14.34 8.97
N GLN A 153 15.71 13.91 10.21
CA GLN A 153 15.07 12.66 10.61
C GLN A 153 13.62 12.80 10.19
N ALA A 154 13.18 11.97 9.25
CA ALA A 154 11.85 12.02 8.70
C ALA A 154 10.85 11.93 9.85
N ARG A 155 10.29 13.07 10.22
CA ARG A 155 9.29 13.17 11.28
C ARG A 155 8.10 12.35 10.85
N ILE A 156 7.65 11.39 11.69
CA ILE A 156 6.41 10.66 11.45
C ILE A 156 5.30 11.70 11.26
N PRO A 157 4.58 11.68 10.13
CA PRO A 157 3.51 12.63 9.90
C PRO A 157 2.41 12.50 10.95
N GLN A 158 2.00 13.62 11.53
CA GLN A 158 1.04 13.70 12.64
C GLN A 158 -0.37 14.07 12.16
N ALA A 159 -0.81 13.54 11.02
CA ALA A 159 -2.17 13.76 10.56
C ALA A 159 -3.17 13.01 11.47
N ALA A 160 -4.14 13.72 12.00
CA ALA A 160 -5.18 13.12 12.84
C ALA A 160 -6.22 12.36 12.01
N THR A 161 -6.48 12.79 10.78
CA THR A 161 -7.45 12.20 9.85
C THR A 161 -6.91 12.27 8.42
N PHE A 162 -7.60 11.60 7.47
CA PHE A 162 -7.32 11.73 6.04
C PHE A 162 -7.26 13.20 5.58
N TRP A 163 -8.11 14.05 6.12
CA TRP A 163 -8.27 15.45 5.72
C TRP A 163 -7.09 16.34 6.11
N ASP A 164 -6.28 15.87 7.05
CA ASP A 164 -5.09 16.57 7.56
C ASP A 164 -3.80 16.02 6.91
N MET A 165 -3.91 14.97 6.08
CA MET A 165 -2.76 14.38 5.40
C MET A 165 -2.22 15.31 4.32
N ASN A 166 -0.90 15.51 4.32
CA ASN A 166 -0.17 15.98 3.15
C ASN A 166 0.59 14.76 2.55
N PRO A 167 0.21 14.26 1.38
CA PRO A 167 0.83 13.07 0.80
C PRO A 167 2.35 13.17 0.62
N ASP A 168 2.89 14.39 0.47
CA ASP A 168 4.33 14.62 0.26
C ASP A 168 5.16 14.47 1.54
N ASP A 169 4.51 14.32 2.69
CA ASP A 169 5.18 14.09 3.98
C ASP A 169 5.35 12.59 4.29
N TYR A 170 4.76 11.69 3.47
CA TYR A 170 4.78 10.26 3.68
C TYR A 170 5.79 9.56 2.76
N ASP A 171 6.79 8.92 3.37
CA ASP A 171 7.65 7.95 2.71
C ASP A 171 7.02 6.55 2.83
N LEU A 172 6.53 6.03 1.72
CA LEU A 172 5.86 4.72 1.68
C LEU A 172 6.83 3.53 1.80
N THR A 173 8.13 3.77 1.84
CA THR A 173 9.15 2.75 2.17
C THR A 173 9.40 2.67 3.68
N ASN A 174 9.02 3.72 4.43
CA ASN A 174 9.19 3.78 5.88
C ASN A 174 8.03 3.03 6.59
N PRO A 175 8.32 2.00 7.39
CA PRO A 175 7.31 1.24 8.12
C PRO A 175 6.45 2.07 9.09
N GLU A 176 7.02 3.10 9.70
CA GLU A 176 6.29 3.97 10.64
C GLU A 176 5.27 4.86 9.90
N HIS A 177 5.64 5.36 8.70
CA HIS A 177 4.71 6.09 7.86
C HIS A 177 3.59 5.19 7.31
N GLN A 178 3.91 3.93 6.97
CA GLN A 178 2.89 2.94 6.59
C GLN A 178 1.90 2.70 7.74
N GLN A 179 2.41 2.55 8.97
CA GLN A 179 1.59 2.37 10.16
C GLN A 179 0.68 3.58 10.41
N ALA A 180 1.20 4.80 10.30
CA ALA A 180 0.41 6.03 10.46
C ALA A 180 -0.72 6.13 9.41
N ILE A 181 -0.46 5.72 8.17
CA ILE A 181 -1.50 5.64 7.12
C ILE A 181 -2.55 4.58 7.49
N TRP A 182 -2.11 3.42 7.98
CA TRP A 182 -3.00 2.34 8.39
C TRP A 182 -3.94 2.78 9.52
N GLU A 183 -3.44 3.48 10.52
CA GLU A 183 -4.25 4.02 11.62
C GLU A 183 -5.35 4.94 11.11
N ILE A 184 -5.05 5.79 10.13
CA ILE A 184 -6.05 6.62 9.45
C ILE A 184 -7.05 5.76 8.65
N MET A 185 -6.59 4.69 7.99
CA MET A 185 -7.47 3.77 7.28
C MET A 185 -8.45 3.05 8.23
N MET A 186 -8.04 2.77 9.47
CA MET A 186 -8.88 2.05 10.45
C MET A 186 -9.86 2.96 11.19
N GLN A 187 -9.73 4.28 11.04
CA GLN A 187 -10.70 5.21 11.64
C GLN A 187 -12.07 5.11 10.96
N PRO A 188 -13.16 5.28 11.72
CA PRO A 188 -14.48 5.45 11.13
C PRO A 188 -14.51 6.59 10.11
N ILE A 189 -15.32 6.42 9.08
CA ILE A 189 -15.53 7.41 8.04
C ILE A 189 -16.94 8.00 8.17
N THR A 190 -17.06 9.32 8.15
CA THR A 190 -18.37 9.99 8.10
C THR A 190 -18.90 9.93 6.67
N VAL A 191 -20.04 9.31 6.46
CA VAL A 191 -20.68 9.18 5.15
C VAL A 191 -22.11 9.72 5.16
N ILE A 192 -22.64 9.98 3.97
CA ILE A 192 -24.00 10.52 3.79
C ILE A 192 -24.98 9.36 3.55
N GLU A 193 -26.12 9.37 4.23
CA GLU A 193 -27.21 8.47 3.94
C GLU A 193 -27.79 8.75 2.54
N GLY A 194 -28.07 7.69 1.77
CA GLY A 194 -28.59 7.76 0.42
C GLY A 194 -28.14 6.56 -0.41
N ASP A 195 -28.59 6.48 -1.65
CA ASP A 195 -28.11 5.46 -2.59
C ASP A 195 -26.68 5.80 -3.04
N GLN A 196 -25.86 4.78 -3.22
CA GLN A 196 -24.47 4.92 -3.65
C GLN A 196 -24.29 5.50 -5.06
N THR A 197 -25.36 5.58 -5.84
CA THR A 197 -25.40 6.13 -7.21
C THR A 197 -26.28 7.37 -7.31
N GLU A 198 -26.97 7.75 -6.23
CA GLU A 198 -27.78 8.97 -6.19
C GLU A 198 -26.90 10.19 -6.03
N ASN A 199 -27.16 11.22 -6.82
CA ASN A 199 -26.51 12.52 -6.68
C ASN A 199 -27.08 13.26 -5.47
N ILE A 200 -26.23 13.48 -4.48
CA ILE A 200 -26.54 14.24 -3.27
C ILE A 200 -25.89 15.61 -3.39
N TYR A 201 -26.69 16.66 -3.31
CA TYR A 201 -26.20 18.01 -3.43
C TYR A 201 -25.99 18.64 -2.04
N ILE A 202 -24.82 19.23 -1.81
CA ILE A 202 -24.57 20.13 -0.70
C ILE A 202 -24.80 21.57 -1.16
N THR A 203 -25.19 22.46 -0.23
CA THR A 203 -25.67 23.80 -0.56
C THR A 203 -24.77 24.90 -0.01
N ASN A 204 -24.77 26.07 -0.65
CA ASN A 204 -24.00 27.23 -0.21
C ASN A 204 -24.55 27.86 1.09
N GLU A 205 -25.80 27.57 1.46
CA GLU A 205 -26.44 28.03 2.67
C GLU A 205 -27.31 26.93 3.31
N PRO A 206 -27.55 26.97 4.63
CA PRO A 206 -28.43 25.99 5.30
C PRO A 206 -29.84 26.02 4.67
N GLY A 207 -30.37 24.82 4.39
CA GLY A 207 -31.71 24.68 3.81
C GLY A 207 -31.87 25.17 2.38
N GLY A 208 -30.79 25.55 1.73
CA GLY A 208 -30.81 26.06 0.34
C GLY A 208 -31.39 25.04 -0.65
N LYS A 209 -32.10 25.55 -1.66
CA LYS A 209 -32.70 24.73 -2.72
C LYS A 209 -31.78 24.68 -3.93
N VAL A 210 -31.33 23.50 -4.30
CA VAL A 210 -30.44 23.27 -5.44
C VAL A 210 -31.18 23.26 -6.78
N ARG A 211 -32.48 22.87 -6.79
CA ARG A 211 -33.26 22.76 -8.03
C ARG A 211 -34.20 23.96 -8.18
N PRO A 212 -34.54 24.40 -9.42
CA PRO A 212 -34.25 23.72 -10.70
C PRO A 212 -32.87 24.07 -11.32
N TYR A 213 -32.20 25.12 -10.89
CA TYR A 213 -31.05 25.69 -11.62
C TYR A 213 -29.68 25.40 -10.98
N LYS A 214 -29.64 24.64 -9.89
CA LYS A 214 -28.42 24.35 -9.14
C LYS A 214 -27.62 25.63 -8.69
N GLU A 215 -28.24 26.81 -8.67
CA GLU A 215 -27.60 28.08 -8.31
C GLU A 215 -27.02 28.11 -6.90
N ASN A 216 -27.60 27.29 -6.01
CA ASN A 216 -27.18 27.18 -4.62
C ASN A 216 -26.43 25.84 -4.35
N CYS A 217 -25.85 25.22 -5.37
CA CYS A 217 -25.11 24.00 -5.24
C CYS A 217 -23.63 24.29 -4.96
N ALA A 218 -23.14 23.86 -3.80
CA ALA A 218 -21.73 23.91 -3.45
C ALA A 218 -20.96 22.68 -3.97
N GLY A 219 -21.63 21.56 -4.16
CA GLY A 219 -21.03 20.33 -4.69
C GLY A 219 -22.02 19.20 -4.86
N GLU A 220 -21.62 18.20 -5.62
CA GLU A 220 -22.35 16.96 -5.86
C GLU A 220 -21.55 15.79 -5.28
N LEU A 221 -22.17 14.96 -4.44
CA LEU A 221 -21.59 13.86 -3.71
C LEU A 221 -22.43 12.59 -3.90
N HIS A 222 -21.96 11.46 -3.42
CA HIS A 222 -22.72 10.21 -3.39
C HIS A 222 -22.83 9.64 -1.97
N GLY A 223 -23.90 8.92 -1.70
CA GLY A 223 -24.18 8.31 -0.41
C GLY A 223 -23.35 7.04 -0.13
N GLN A 224 -23.33 6.64 1.12
CA GLN A 224 -22.82 5.36 1.67
C GLN A 224 -21.31 5.10 1.52
N SER A 225 -20.64 5.66 0.53
CA SER A 225 -19.27 5.30 0.18
C SER A 225 -18.26 6.43 0.30
N GLN A 226 -18.71 7.66 0.07
CA GLN A 226 -17.84 8.83 0.05
C GLN A 226 -17.76 9.47 1.42
N GLY A 227 -16.53 9.63 1.91
CA GLY A 227 -16.25 10.32 3.16
C GLY A 227 -16.40 11.82 3.07
N VAL A 228 -16.83 12.40 4.17
CA VAL A 228 -16.92 13.85 4.37
C VAL A 228 -16.36 14.24 5.73
N ARG A 229 -15.82 15.45 5.85
CA ARG A 229 -15.40 16.05 7.13
C ARG A 229 -16.42 17.07 7.59
N ILE A 230 -16.87 17.02 8.84
CA ILE A 230 -17.64 18.09 9.46
C ILE A 230 -16.65 19.22 9.80
N VAL A 231 -16.88 20.41 9.24
CA VAL A 231 -16.06 21.61 9.48
C VAL A 231 -16.68 22.46 10.58
N GLU A 232 -18.01 22.64 10.51
CA GLU A 232 -18.79 23.33 11.55
C GLU A 232 -19.99 22.46 11.90
N ASP A 233 -20.15 22.19 13.19
CA ASP A 233 -21.32 21.46 13.69
C ASP A 233 -22.53 22.40 13.76
N ASP A 234 -23.72 21.85 13.94
CA ASP A 234 -25.00 22.55 14.05
C ASP A 234 -25.03 23.47 15.29
N ALA A 235 -24.29 24.58 15.22
CA ALA A 235 -24.17 25.54 16.33
C ALA A 235 -25.45 26.36 16.54
N ASP A 236 -26.20 26.58 15.45
CA ASP A 236 -27.41 27.39 15.47
C ASP A 236 -28.67 26.56 15.77
N GLY A 237 -28.58 25.24 15.76
CA GLY A 237 -29.68 24.32 16.02
C GLY A 237 -30.72 24.27 14.88
N ASP A 238 -30.32 24.63 13.66
CA ASP A 238 -31.17 24.60 12.47
C ASP A 238 -31.19 23.21 11.79
N GLY A 239 -30.38 22.27 12.28
CA GLY A 239 -30.28 20.89 11.81
C GLY A 239 -29.33 20.73 10.62
N TYR A 240 -28.54 21.74 10.27
CA TYR A 240 -27.54 21.69 9.20
C TYR A 240 -26.12 21.78 9.75
N VAL A 241 -25.18 21.17 9.04
CA VAL A 241 -23.76 21.21 9.32
C VAL A 241 -23.01 21.61 8.06
N LEU A 242 -21.91 22.35 8.23
CA LEU A 242 -20.97 22.61 7.15
C LEU A 242 -20.02 21.43 7.03
N ILE A 243 -19.99 20.81 5.85
CA ILE A 243 -19.05 19.71 5.56
C ILE A 243 -18.05 20.13 4.49
N GLU A 244 -16.89 19.45 4.51
CA GLU A 244 -15.89 19.49 3.44
C GLU A 244 -15.85 18.12 2.77
N ALA A 245 -15.81 18.11 1.43
CA ALA A 245 -15.74 16.90 0.63
C ALA A 245 -15.10 17.17 -0.73
N TYR A 246 -14.69 16.10 -1.43
CA TYR A 246 -14.36 16.20 -2.85
C TYR A 246 -15.63 15.98 -3.68
N THR A 247 -15.93 16.89 -4.61
CA THR A 247 -17.05 16.71 -5.54
C THR A 247 -16.79 15.55 -6.47
N ASN A 248 -17.85 14.89 -6.89
CA ASN A 248 -17.78 13.98 -8.04
C ASN A 248 -17.61 14.77 -9.33
N ASP A 249 -17.29 14.07 -10.44
CA ASP A 249 -17.33 14.74 -11.72
C ASP A 249 -18.75 15.29 -11.94
N GLY A 250 -18.90 16.56 -11.95
CA GLY A 250 -20.18 17.18 -12.26
C GLY A 250 -20.63 16.68 -13.62
N THR A 251 -21.56 15.76 -13.60
CA THR A 251 -22.06 15.13 -14.81
C THR A 251 -22.36 16.19 -15.88
N LYS A 252 -22.09 15.85 -17.10
CA LYS A 252 -22.32 16.57 -18.37
C LYS A 252 -23.71 17.26 -18.53
N THR A 253 -24.44 17.43 -17.47
CA THR A 253 -25.74 18.09 -17.46
C THR A 253 -25.54 19.59 -17.41
N ASP A 254 -25.60 20.20 -18.55
CA ASP A 254 -26.07 21.57 -18.86
C ASP A 254 -25.65 22.71 -17.91
N ASN A 255 -24.66 22.51 -17.05
CA ASN A 255 -24.39 23.47 -16.01
C ASN A 255 -22.90 23.81 -15.99
N SER A 256 -22.53 24.88 -16.67
CA SER A 256 -21.19 25.47 -16.61
C SER A 256 -20.67 25.71 -15.18
N TYR A 257 -21.58 25.82 -14.24
CA TYR A 257 -21.28 25.95 -12.82
C TYR A 257 -20.65 24.68 -12.23
N MET A 258 -21.19 23.50 -12.53
CA MET A 258 -20.66 22.24 -12.02
C MET A 258 -19.32 21.86 -12.68
N GLU A 259 -19.08 22.30 -13.90
CA GLU A 259 -17.80 22.10 -14.59
C GLU A 259 -16.62 22.72 -13.84
N SER A 260 -16.85 23.87 -13.19
CA SER A 260 -15.79 24.60 -12.48
C SER A 260 -15.39 23.98 -11.14
N ILE A 261 -16.26 23.14 -10.55
CA ILE A 261 -16.06 22.52 -9.23
C ILE A 261 -15.91 21.00 -9.25
N ALA A 262 -16.02 20.38 -10.42
CA ALA A 262 -15.88 18.93 -10.55
C ALA A 262 -14.54 18.43 -10.02
N ALA A 263 -14.57 17.36 -9.23
CA ALA A 263 -13.42 16.72 -8.60
C ALA A 263 -12.50 17.69 -7.79
N GLN A 264 -13.09 18.72 -7.21
CA GLN A 264 -12.42 19.65 -6.31
C GLN A 264 -12.88 19.45 -4.87
N LYS A 265 -12.04 19.87 -3.93
CA LYS A 265 -12.41 19.97 -2.53
C LYS A 265 -13.29 21.20 -2.33
N VAL A 266 -14.48 21.02 -1.78
CA VAL A 266 -15.49 22.04 -1.57
C VAL A 266 -16.09 21.94 -0.19
N GLN A 267 -16.69 23.04 0.27
CA GLN A 267 -17.47 23.07 1.50
C GLN A 267 -18.93 23.43 1.17
N GLY A 268 -19.86 22.83 1.91
CA GLY A 268 -21.27 23.10 1.75
C GLY A 268 -22.10 22.49 2.87
N TYR A 269 -23.35 22.96 2.98
CA TYR A 269 -24.26 22.57 4.04
C TYR A 269 -25.06 21.33 3.65
N ILE A 270 -25.25 20.45 4.64
CA ILE A 270 -26.12 19.27 4.56
C ILE A 270 -26.84 19.08 5.89
N LYS A 271 -28.00 18.40 5.87
CA LYS A 271 -28.67 18.02 7.12
C LYS A 271 -27.81 17.07 7.94
N LYS A 272 -27.57 17.41 9.21
CA LYS A 272 -26.81 16.58 10.15
C LYS A 272 -27.41 15.17 10.26
N SER A 273 -28.74 15.07 10.24
CA SER A 273 -29.45 13.78 10.32
C SER A 273 -29.19 12.81 9.16
N ARG A 274 -28.56 13.27 8.07
CA ARG A 274 -28.14 12.43 6.95
C ARG A 274 -26.73 11.86 7.12
N LEU A 275 -25.97 12.31 8.12
CA LEU A 275 -24.60 11.86 8.37
C LEU A 275 -24.57 10.71 9.37
N TYR A 276 -23.76 9.71 9.08
CA TYR A 276 -23.51 8.61 10.01
C TYR A 276 -22.05 8.14 9.90
N GLN A 277 -21.58 7.46 10.94
CA GLN A 277 -20.25 6.88 11.00
C GLN A 277 -20.29 5.45 10.46
N GLN A 278 -19.45 5.17 9.47
CA GLN A 278 -19.23 3.83 8.96
C GLN A 278 -17.88 3.32 9.44
N LYS A 279 -17.87 2.22 10.20
CA LYS A 279 -16.64 1.53 10.57
C LYS A 279 -16.07 0.79 9.35
N PRO A 280 -14.80 1.00 8.97
CA PRO A 280 -14.18 0.23 7.90
C PRO A 280 -13.95 -1.23 8.32
N SER A 281 -13.76 -2.12 7.32
CA SER A 281 -13.16 -3.45 7.54
C SER A 281 -11.71 -3.28 7.98
N ASP A 282 -11.26 -4.13 8.89
CA ASP A 282 -9.91 -4.10 9.47
C ASP A 282 -8.93 -5.07 8.80
N LYS A 283 -9.38 -5.76 7.74
CA LYS A 283 -8.56 -6.74 7.05
C LYS A 283 -7.57 -6.10 6.07
N TYR A 284 -8.05 -5.24 5.19
CA TYR A 284 -7.26 -4.56 4.18
C TYR A 284 -7.61 -3.07 4.10
N GLY A 285 -6.64 -2.27 3.65
CA GLY A 285 -6.83 -0.89 3.22
C GLY A 285 -6.16 -0.64 1.87
N LEU A 286 -6.69 0.29 1.11
CA LEU A 286 -6.16 0.65 -0.20
C LEU A 286 -5.77 2.13 -0.22
N LEU A 287 -4.61 2.43 -0.81
CA LEU A 287 -4.17 3.79 -1.08
C LEU A 287 -3.92 3.96 -2.58
N VAL A 288 -4.63 4.85 -3.22
CA VAL A 288 -4.41 5.25 -4.62
C VAL A 288 -3.65 6.57 -4.65
N ASP A 289 -2.42 6.57 -5.14
CA ASP A 289 -1.64 7.77 -5.40
C ASP A 289 -1.82 8.21 -6.86
N LYS A 290 -2.60 9.28 -7.07
CA LYS A 290 -2.90 9.81 -8.40
C LYS A 290 -1.68 10.42 -9.10
N LEU A 291 -0.69 10.89 -8.33
CA LEU A 291 0.54 11.44 -8.91
C LEU A 291 1.45 10.34 -9.44
N ARG A 292 1.67 9.29 -8.63
CA ARG A 292 2.52 8.14 -9.03
C ARG A 292 1.79 7.12 -9.89
N GLN A 293 0.47 7.22 -10.03
CA GLN A 293 -0.38 6.23 -10.69
C GLN A 293 -0.16 4.81 -10.15
N LYS A 294 -0.10 4.72 -8.82
CA LYS A 294 0.06 3.48 -8.06
C LYS A 294 -1.08 3.26 -7.09
N LEU A 295 -1.39 2.00 -6.86
CA LEU A 295 -2.27 1.55 -5.80
C LEU A 295 -1.46 0.66 -4.86
N TYR A 296 -1.49 0.99 -3.58
CA TYR A 296 -0.85 0.25 -2.50
C TYR A 296 -1.90 -0.51 -1.71
N VAL A 297 -1.62 -1.77 -1.43
CA VAL A 297 -2.46 -2.65 -0.61
C VAL A 297 -1.85 -2.76 0.77
N PHE A 298 -2.63 -2.39 1.78
CA PHE A 298 -2.25 -2.46 3.18
C PHE A 298 -2.92 -3.64 3.86
N GLU A 299 -2.17 -4.31 4.72
CA GLU A 299 -2.63 -5.32 5.66
C GLU A 299 -1.85 -5.14 6.97
N ALA A 300 -2.54 -5.09 8.10
CA ALA A 300 -1.92 -4.99 9.43
C ALA A 300 -0.80 -3.93 9.55
N GLY A 301 -1.04 -2.73 9.03
CA GLY A 301 -0.10 -1.61 9.12
C GLY A 301 1.06 -1.62 8.13
N ARG A 302 1.08 -2.54 7.16
CA ARG A 302 2.15 -2.67 6.18
C ARG A 302 1.62 -2.70 4.76
N ILE A 303 2.42 -2.18 3.84
CA ILE A 303 2.18 -2.37 2.41
C ILE A 303 2.62 -3.78 2.04
N ILE A 304 1.66 -4.60 1.63
CA ILE A 304 1.91 -5.97 1.17
C ILE A 304 2.08 -6.05 -0.36
N SER A 305 1.69 -5.02 -1.09
CA SER A 305 1.85 -4.95 -2.55
C SER A 305 1.63 -3.57 -3.10
N SER A 306 2.23 -3.29 -4.26
CA SER A 306 1.94 -2.11 -5.07
C SER A 306 1.69 -2.49 -6.52
N LEU A 307 0.76 -1.78 -7.16
CA LEU A 307 0.31 -2.02 -8.53
C LEU A 307 0.33 -0.73 -9.34
N ASP A 308 0.84 -0.77 -10.56
CA ASP A 308 0.62 0.32 -11.51
C ASP A 308 -0.86 0.36 -11.90
N VAL A 309 -1.50 1.51 -11.76
CA VAL A 309 -2.91 1.70 -12.09
C VAL A 309 -3.09 2.80 -13.14
N SER A 310 -4.32 2.98 -13.61
CA SER A 310 -4.66 4.11 -14.46
C SER A 310 -5.91 4.79 -13.92
N THR A 311 -5.74 6.03 -13.47
CA THR A 311 -6.84 6.87 -12.96
C THR A 311 -7.40 7.79 -14.05
N GLY A 312 -8.38 8.60 -13.72
CA GLY A 312 -9.08 9.48 -14.62
C GLY A 312 -8.18 10.53 -15.29
N LEU A 313 -8.32 10.69 -16.60
CA LEU A 313 -7.64 11.73 -17.38
C LEU A 313 -8.56 12.93 -17.54
N ASN A 314 -8.29 13.98 -16.78
CA ASN A 314 -8.94 15.25 -16.92
C ASN A 314 -8.15 16.14 -17.89
N ASN A 315 -8.79 16.56 -18.99
CA ASN A 315 -8.24 17.50 -19.95
C ASN A 315 -9.34 18.29 -20.64
N LYS A 316 -9.00 19.19 -21.57
CA LYS A 316 -9.98 20.03 -22.28
C LYS A 316 -11.07 19.29 -23.02
N SER A 317 -10.78 18.08 -23.52
CA SER A 317 -11.76 17.22 -24.20
C SER A 317 -12.52 16.29 -23.27
N GLN A 318 -12.03 16.09 -22.05
CA GLN A 318 -12.57 15.20 -21.03
C GLN A 318 -12.50 15.86 -19.64
N PRO A 319 -13.16 17.02 -19.43
CA PRO A 319 -13.02 17.83 -18.21
C PRO A 319 -13.64 17.17 -16.97
N TYR A 320 -14.46 16.13 -17.14
CA TYR A 320 -15.19 15.46 -16.07
C TYR A 320 -14.62 14.08 -15.69
N ASN A 321 -13.53 13.69 -16.32
CA ASN A 321 -13.01 12.33 -16.16
C ASN A 321 -11.99 12.21 -15.02
N GLU A 322 -11.94 13.15 -14.09
CA GLU A 322 -11.04 13.06 -12.94
C GLU A 322 -11.50 11.98 -11.96
N THR A 323 -10.56 11.20 -11.44
CA THR A 323 -10.82 10.37 -10.26
C THR A 323 -10.85 11.30 -9.04
N PRO A 324 -11.96 11.41 -8.30
CA PRO A 324 -12.00 12.27 -7.12
C PRO A 324 -11.03 11.77 -6.06
N ALA A 325 -10.31 12.72 -5.44
CA ALA A 325 -9.56 12.44 -4.22
C ALA A 325 -10.53 12.30 -3.04
N GLY A 326 -10.05 11.81 -1.91
CA GLY A 326 -10.89 11.64 -0.73
C GLY A 326 -10.68 10.30 -0.04
N GLU A 327 -11.47 10.07 0.98
CA GLU A 327 -11.60 8.77 1.62
C GLU A 327 -12.93 8.13 1.23
N PHE A 328 -12.85 6.85 0.93
CA PHE A 328 -14.00 6.07 0.45
C PHE A 328 -14.04 4.70 1.13
N VAL A 329 -15.16 4.00 0.97
CA VAL A 329 -15.27 2.58 1.31
C VAL A 329 -15.84 1.78 0.16
N VAL A 330 -15.37 0.55 -0.03
CA VAL A 330 -15.95 -0.40 -0.98
C VAL A 330 -17.35 -0.79 -0.51
N VAL A 331 -18.38 -0.51 -1.30
CA VAL A 331 -19.78 -0.72 -0.89
C VAL A 331 -20.49 -1.81 -1.69
N SER A 332 -20.09 -2.07 -2.93
CA SER A 332 -20.74 -3.08 -3.75
C SER A 332 -19.82 -3.70 -4.80
N TRP A 333 -20.11 -4.97 -5.09
CA TRP A 333 -19.54 -5.76 -6.17
C TRP A 333 -20.44 -5.59 -7.40
N THR A 334 -20.05 -4.71 -8.30
CA THR A 334 -20.83 -4.40 -9.52
C THR A 334 -20.70 -5.50 -10.57
N GLY A 335 -19.57 -6.21 -10.61
CA GLY A 335 -19.31 -7.27 -11.58
C GLY A 335 -18.77 -6.75 -12.91
N ASP A 336 -19.07 -7.47 -13.98
CA ASP A 336 -18.64 -7.08 -15.32
C ASP A 336 -19.60 -6.00 -15.88
N PHE A 337 -19.04 -5.01 -16.57
CA PHE A 337 -19.81 -3.91 -17.15
C PHE A 337 -19.34 -3.57 -18.55
N LYS A 338 -20.23 -2.95 -19.33
CA LYS A 338 -19.93 -2.45 -20.67
C LYS A 338 -19.45 -1.00 -20.60
N ALA A 339 -18.20 -0.75 -21.00
CA ALA A 339 -17.64 0.59 -21.16
C ALA A 339 -17.84 1.14 -22.60
N GLY A 340 -18.24 0.28 -23.53
CA GLY A 340 -18.52 0.60 -24.93
C GLY A 340 -19.26 -0.54 -25.61
N SER A 341 -19.47 -0.46 -26.92
CA SER A 341 -20.23 -1.48 -27.66
C SER A 341 -19.58 -2.87 -27.60
N ARG A 342 -18.25 -2.94 -27.54
CA ARG A 342 -17.46 -4.17 -27.44
C ARG A 342 -16.41 -4.12 -26.33
N THR A 343 -16.38 -3.05 -25.56
CA THR A 343 -15.41 -2.83 -24.49
C THR A 343 -16.01 -3.23 -23.15
N ILE A 344 -15.32 -4.08 -22.42
CA ILE A 344 -15.76 -4.68 -21.15
C ILE A 344 -14.75 -4.34 -20.05
N GLY A 345 -15.26 -3.93 -18.88
CA GLY A 345 -14.53 -3.92 -17.61
C GLY A 345 -15.02 -5.08 -16.75
N ARG A 346 -14.09 -5.74 -16.02
CA ARG A 346 -14.38 -6.92 -15.20
C ARG A 346 -14.12 -6.66 -13.73
N PHE A 347 -14.77 -7.46 -12.89
CA PHE A 347 -14.57 -7.47 -11.44
C PHE A 347 -14.76 -6.10 -10.76
N ALA A 348 -15.69 -5.28 -11.26
CA ALA A 348 -15.84 -3.93 -10.78
C ALA A 348 -16.35 -3.84 -9.35
N LEU A 349 -15.60 -3.15 -8.49
CA LEU A 349 -15.94 -2.79 -7.12
C LEU A 349 -16.24 -1.30 -7.05
N ARG A 350 -17.38 -0.93 -6.49
CA ARG A 350 -17.78 0.48 -6.37
C ARG A 350 -17.19 1.11 -5.12
N ILE A 351 -16.53 2.24 -5.30
CA ILE A 351 -16.00 3.07 -4.21
C ILE A 351 -16.67 4.43 -4.12
N ASN A 352 -17.24 4.93 -5.23
CA ASN A 352 -17.96 6.22 -5.23
C ASN A 352 -18.78 6.37 -6.50
N GLY A 353 -20.09 6.55 -6.42
CA GLY A 353 -20.95 6.83 -7.56
C GLY A 353 -20.61 6.05 -8.82
N GLY A 354 -20.10 6.74 -9.83
CA GLY A 354 -19.60 6.15 -11.07
C GLY A 354 -18.15 5.64 -10.99
N THR A 355 -17.42 5.92 -9.91
CA THR A 355 -16.01 5.53 -9.75
C THR A 355 -15.88 4.10 -9.25
N LEU A 356 -15.26 3.25 -10.05
CA LEU A 356 -15.06 1.83 -9.78
C LEU A 356 -13.56 1.50 -9.74
N LEU A 357 -13.18 0.54 -8.90
CA LEU A 357 -11.96 -0.25 -9.08
C LEU A 357 -12.32 -1.41 -10.01
N HIS A 358 -11.60 -1.58 -11.11
CA HIS A 358 -11.90 -2.67 -12.04
C HIS A 358 -10.67 -3.11 -12.83
N GLU A 359 -10.73 -4.33 -13.38
CA GLU A 359 -9.69 -4.83 -14.29
C GLU A 359 -9.50 -3.88 -15.46
N VAL A 360 -8.27 -3.71 -15.92
CA VAL A 360 -7.98 -2.99 -17.15
C VAL A 360 -8.92 -3.46 -18.27
N LEU A 361 -9.47 -2.52 -19.02
CA LEU A 361 -10.48 -2.82 -20.04
C LEU A 361 -9.94 -3.76 -21.13
N HIS A 362 -10.85 -4.45 -21.80
CA HIS A 362 -10.56 -5.19 -23.01
C HIS A 362 -11.66 -5.03 -24.05
N ASP A 363 -11.28 -5.06 -25.31
CA ASP A 363 -12.24 -5.19 -26.39
C ASP A 363 -12.53 -6.67 -26.67
N VAL A 364 -13.75 -6.95 -27.07
CA VAL A 364 -14.11 -8.29 -27.56
C VAL A 364 -13.92 -8.30 -29.08
N ALA A 365 -13.08 -9.21 -29.57
CA ALA A 365 -12.80 -9.36 -30.99
C ALA A 365 -14.07 -9.75 -31.80
N ALA A 366 -13.97 -9.74 -33.11
CA ALA A 366 -15.09 -10.06 -33.99
C ALA A 366 -15.64 -11.50 -33.83
N ASP A 367 -14.83 -12.41 -33.25
CA ASP A 367 -15.24 -13.79 -32.91
C ASP A 367 -16.16 -13.87 -31.68
N GLY A 368 -16.38 -12.75 -30.99
CA GLY A 368 -17.19 -12.66 -29.78
C GLY A 368 -16.58 -13.32 -28.53
N LYS A 369 -15.32 -13.78 -28.59
CA LYS A 369 -14.68 -14.57 -27.52
C LYS A 369 -13.29 -14.05 -27.14
N THR A 370 -12.47 -13.67 -28.11
CA THR A 370 -11.09 -13.24 -27.87
C THR A 370 -11.08 -11.87 -27.20
N LYS A 371 -10.38 -11.76 -26.07
CA LYS A 371 -10.20 -10.52 -25.32
C LYS A 371 -8.92 -9.82 -25.77
N LEU A 372 -9.05 -8.57 -26.20
CA LEU A 372 -7.96 -7.72 -26.71
C LEU A 372 -7.66 -6.63 -25.69
N TYR A 373 -6.50 -6.70 -25.05
CA TYR A 373 -6.07 -5.76 -24.01
C TYR A 373 -5.07 -4.71 -24.49
N ASP A 374 -4.55 -4.87 -25.71
CA ASP A 374 -3.43 -4.09 -26.24
C ASP A 374 -3.70 -2.58 -26.28
N ASN A 375 -4.98 -2.18 -26.33
CA ASN A 375 -5.40 -0.78 -26.32
C ASN A 375 -5.40 -0.16 -24.92
N TYR A 376 -5.35 -0.95 -23.84
CA TYR A 376 -5.60 -0.46 -22.49
C TYR A 376 -4.50 -0.81 -21.49
N GLU A 377 -3.81 -1.95 -21.64
CA GLU A 377 -2.68 -2.31 -20.77
C GLU A 377 -1.53 -1.29 -20.81
N PRO A 378 -1.18 -0.67 -21.95
CA PRO A 378 -0.14 0.35 -21.99
C PRO A 378 -0.47 1.64 -21.24
N ASP A 379 -1.72 1.82 -20.82
CA ASP A 379 -2.17 2.97 -20.02
C ASP A 379 -1.87 2.82 -18.53
N LEU A 380 -1.58 1.62 -18.04
CA LEU A 380 -1.19 1.43 -16.65
C LEU A 380 0.08 2.23 -16.33
N GLY A 381 0.05 2.94 -15.21
CA GLY A 381 1.06 3.92 -14.81
C GLY A 381 0.87 5.32 -15.41
N LYS A 382 -0.30 5.60 -16.05
CA LYS A 382 -0.67 6.92 -16.58
C LYS A 382 -2.15 7.19 -16.34
N LYS A 383 -2.53 8.46 -16.26
CA LYS A 383 -3.93 8.86 -16.30
C LYS A 383 -4.49 8.60 -17.72
N ALA A 384 -5.55 7.81 -17.83
CA ALA A 384 -6.18 7.49 -19.10
C ALA A 384 -7.64 7.02 -18.99
N SER A 385 -8.17 6.89 -17.78
CA SER A 385 -9.54 6.41 -17.57
C SER A 385 -10.55 7.57 -17.63
N HIS A 386 -11.82 7.23 -17.51
CA HIS A 386 -12.95 8.17 -17.40
C HIS A 386 -13.40 8.36 -15.94
N GLY A 387 -12.47 8.28 -14.98
CA GLY A 387 -12.73 8.43 -13.55
C GLY A 387 -12.54 7.16 -12.72
N CYS A 388 -12.69 5.98 -13.30
CA CYS A 388 -12.40 4.71 -12.62
C CYS A 388 -10.90 4.49 -12.40
N VAL A 389 -10.56 3.61 -11.47
CA VAL A 389 -9.20 3.12 -11.25
C VAL A 389 -9.05 1.76 -11.95
N ARG A 390 -8.29 1.73 -13.05
CA ARG A 390 -7.99 0.51 -13.80
C ARG A 390 -6.83 -0.21 -13.14
N ILE A 391 -7.01 -1.50 -12.85
CA ILE A 391 -6.08 -2.35 -12.11
C ILE A 391 -5.57 -3.47 -13.03
N PRO A 392 -4.31 -3.90 -12.93
CA PRO A 392 -3.78 -4.98 -13.75
C PRO A 392 -4.61 -6.26 -13.68
N ARG A 393 -4.80 -6.92 -14.83
CA ARG A 393 -5.41 -8.25 -14.91
C ARG A 393 -4.48 -9.38 -14.50
N ARG A 394 -3.18 -9.15 -14.62
CA ARG A 394 -2.15 -10.14 -14.29
C ARG A 394 -1.72 -9.97 -12.86
N LYS A 395 -1.48 -11.08 -12.19
CA LYS A 395 -0.91 -11.08 -10.85
C LYS A 395 0.51 -10.55 -10.90
N ASN A 396 0.85 -9.69 -9.96
CA ASN A 396 2.21 -9.24 -9.71
C ASN A 396 3.00 -10.31 -8.93
N ALA A 397 4.19 -9.97 -8.44
CA ALA A 397 5.06 -10.89 -7.71
C ALA A 397 4.39 -11.43 -6.42
N GLU A 398 3.59 -10.59 -5.75
CA GLU A 398 2.85 -10.93 -4.54
C GLU A 398 1.53 -11.68 -4.82
N GLY A 399 1.25 -11.99 -6.08
CA GLY A 399 0.04 -12.71 -6.48
C GLY A 399 -1.23 -11.85 -6.53
N ILE A 400 -1.10 -10.53 -6.49
CA ILE A 400 -2.20 -9.57 -6.41
C ILE A 400 -2.51 -8.98 -7.79
N ASN A 401 -3.82 -8.90 -8.12
CA ASN A 401 -4.40 -8.28 -9.31
C ASN A 401 -5.86 -7.91 -9.03
N MET A 402 -6.63 -7.47 -10.03
CA MET A 402 -8.04 -7.12 -9.82
C MET A 402 -8.93 -8.29 -9.40
N GLU A 403 -8.68 -9.52 -9.91
CA GLU A 403 -9.41 -10.71 -9.48
C GLU A 403 -9.15 -11.03 -8.00
N TRP A 404 -7.90 -10.85 -7.54
CA TRP A 404 -7.57 -10.98 -6.14
C TRP A 404 -8.36 -9.98 -5.28
N PHE A 405 -8.53 -8.72 -5.71
CA PHE A 405 -9.36 -7.73 -5.00
C PHE A 405 -10.81 -8.19 -4.90
N TRP A 406 -11.35 -8.69 -6.02
CA TRP A 406 -12.71 -9.23 -6.06
C TRP A 406 -12.94 -10.36 -5.05
N ASP A 407 -11.95 -11.23 -4.88
CA ASP A 407 -12.04 -12.43 -4.04
C ASP A 407 -11.72 -12.16 -2.56
N ASN A 408 -10.89 -11.13 -2.25
CA ASN A 408 -10.32 -10.96 -0.91
C ASN A 408 -10.78 -9.70 -0.18
N LEU A 409 -11.17 -8.63 -0.89
CA LEU A 409 -11.65 -7.43 -0.23
C LEU A 409 -13.02 -7.68 0.42
N GLU A 410 -13.27 -6.96 1.49
CA GLU A 410 -14.53 -7.02 2.22
C GLU A 410 -15.32 -5.74 2.02
N LYS A 411 -16.64 -5.83 2.27
CA LYS A 411 -17.47 -4.63 2.29
C LYS A 411 -16.94 -3.66 3.34
N TYR A 412 -16.89 -2.39 2.98
CA TYR A 412 -16.32 -1.30 3.77
C TYR A 412 -14.78 -1.33 3.90
N THR A 413 -14.04 -2.10 3.07
CA THR A 413 -12.60 -1.86 2.92
C THR A 413 -12.38 -0.40 2.58
N LYS A 414 -11.56 0.30 3.39
CA LYS A 414 -11.27 1.73 3.20
C LYS A 414 -10.33 1.95 2.03
N VAL A 415 -10.63 2.98 1.24
CA VAL A 415 -9.84 3.39 0.08
C VAL A 415 -9.52 4.87 0.24
N LEU A 416 -8.26 5.18 0.41
CA LEU A 416 -7.76 6.55 0.38
C LEU A 416 -7.31 6.87 -1.05
N VAL A 417 -7.70 8.01 -1.56
CA VAL A 417 -7.27 8.50 -2.87
C VAL A 417 -6.55 9.84 -2.67
N TRP A 418 -5.24 9.84 -2.83
CA TRP A 418 -4.43 11.04 -2.70
C TRP A 418 -4.55 11.91 -3.95
N GLU A 419 -4.76 13.21 -3.72
CA GLU A 419 -4.76 14.23 -4.77
C GLU A 419 -3.37 14.33 -5.41
N ASP A 420 -3.32 14.66 -6.70
CA ASP A 420 -2.09 14.96 -7.43
C ASP A 420 -1.82 16.47 -7.54
N LYS A 421 -2.87 17.29 -7.54
CA LYS A 421 -2.74 18.75 -7.65
C LYS A 421 -2.08 19.35 -6.41
N GLY A 422 -1.19 20.32 -6.64
CA GLY A 422 -0.51 21.04 -5.55
C GLY A 422 0.60 20.22 -4.86
N ARG A 423 0.92 19.04 -5.35
CA ARG A 423 2.00 18.19 -4.84
C ARG A 423 3.35 18.52 -5.47
N ARG A 424 4.41 18.12 -4.77
CA ARG A 424 5.77 18.13 -5.31
C ARG A 424 6.01 16.89 -6.16
N MET A 425 6.87 17.03 -7.17
CA MET A 425 7.28 15.87 -7.95
C MET A 425 8.14 14.94 -7.07
N TYR A 426 7.89 13.64 -7.18
CA TYR A 426 8.64 12.61 -6.46
C TYR A 426 9.98 12.33 -7.16
N ASP A 427 10.93 11.74 -6.42
CA ASP A 427 12.19 11.29 -7.00
C ASP A 427 11.98 10.11 -7.97
N PRO A 428 12.78 10.01 -9.06
CA PRO A 428 12.68 8.90 -10.00
C PRO A 428 12.83 7.53 -9.34
N GLU A 429 11.80 6.71 -9.38
CA GLU A 429 11.81 5.32 -8.91
C GLU A 429 12.28 4.41 -10.04
N LEU A 430 13.55 4.03 -10.02
CA LEU A 430 14.16 3.17 -11.02
C LEU A 430 14.56 1.82 -10.42
N PRO A 431 14.40 0.72 -11.16
CA PRO A 431 14.97 -0.56 -10.80
C PRO A 431 16.49 -0.48 -10.66
N ASP A 432 17.06 -1.32 -9.79
CA ASP A 432 18.51 -1.43 -9.63
C ASP A 432 19.16 -1.73 -10.99
N PRO A 433 20.12 -0.90 -11.45
CA PRO A 433 20.80 -1.08 -12.73
C PRO A 433 21.50 -2.44 -12.85
N THR A 434 21.88 -3.06 -11.74
CA THR A 434 22.54 -4.37 -11.69
C THR A 434 21.57 -5.55 -11.72
N THR A 435 20.26 -5.31 -11.67
CA THR A 435 19.24 -6.37 -11.69
C THR A 435 19.47 -7.30 -12.90
N PRO A 436 19.74 -8.60 -12.68
CA PRO A 436 19.96 -9.55 -13.76
C PRO A 436 18.66 -9.80 -14.53
N LEU A 437 18.78 -9.82 -15.85
CA LEU A 437 17.66 -10.09 -16.75
C LEU A 437 17.99 -11.26 -17.67
N TYR A 438 16.94 -11.93 -18.14
CA TYR A 438 17.04 -13.16 -18.90
C TYR A 438 16.30 -13.03 -20.23
N ARG A 439 16.78 -13.73 -21.26
CA ARG A 439 16.16 -13.78 -22.60
C ARG A 439 16.34 -15.14 -23.23
N ASN A 440 15.51 -15.44 -24.23
CA ASN A 440 15.77 -16.57 -25.13
C ASN A 440 16.72 -16.10 -26.25
N PRO A 441 17.96 -16.63 -26.34
CA PRO A 441 18.92 -16.23 -27.37
C PRO A 441 18.51 -16.68 -28.77
N ASP A 442 17.72 -17.76 -28.89
CA ASP A 442 17.29 -18.33 -30.17
C ASP A 442 16.08 -17.62 -30.77
N GLY A 443 15.61 -16.59 -30.15
CA GLY A 443 14.48 -15.75 -30.59
C GLY A 443 13.49 -15.46 -29.48
N GLY A 444 12.68 -14.46 -29.70
CA GLY A 444 11.72 -13.95 -28.72
C GLY A 444 11.83 -12.44 -28.59
N SER A 445 10.72 -11.81 -28.24
CA SER A 445 10.61 -10.35 -28.11
C SER A 445 10.68 -9.86 -26.66
N ASN A 446 10.78 -10.79 -25.70
CA ASN A 446 10.68 -10.42 -24.28
C ASN A 446 12.01 -10.63 -23.54
N TYR A 447 12.24 -9.76 -22.55
CA TYR A 447 13.16 -10.03 -21.45
C TYR A 447 12.37 -10.39 -20.19
N HIS A 448 13.03 -11.10 -19.28
CA HIS A 448 12.41 -11.73 -18.13
C HIS A 448 13.21 -11.41 -16.85
N LEU A 449 12.52 -11.35 -15.72
CA LEU A 449 13.14 -11.25 -14.39
C LEU A 449 13.45 -12.62 -13.82
N ASP A 450 12.75 -13.67 -14.27
CA ASP A 450 12.92 -15.05 -13.84
C ASP A 450 13.50 -15.90 -14.98
N GLN A 451 14.61 -16.59 -14.69
CA GLN A 451 15.28 -17.51 -15.61
C GLN A 451 14.37 -18.69 -16.04
N ASN A 452 13.46 -19.08 -15.18
CA ASN A 452 12.51 -20.18 -15.40
C ASN A 452 11.08 -19.69 -15.57
N CYS A 453 10.92 -18.50 -16.14
CA CYS A 453 9.63 -17.84 -16.28
C CYS A 453 8.52 -18.76 -16.83
N PRO A 454 7.38 -18.89 -16.11
CA PRO A 454 6.27 -19.76 -16.51
C PRO A 454 5.59 -19.34 -17.82
N GLY A 455 5.84 -18.14 -18.31
CA GLY A 455 5.37 -17.65 -19.62
C GLY A 455 6.18 -18.17 -20.80
N VAL A 456 7.26 -18.91 -20.56
CA VAL A 456 8.14 -19.47 -21.57
C VAL A 456 7.94 -20.98 -21.69
N LYS A 457 7.94 -21.49 -22.91
CA LYS A 457 7.83 -22.95 -23.12
C LYS A 457 9.05 -23.66 -22.54
N GLU A 458 8.83 -24.77 -21.82
CA GLU A 458 9.84 -25.56 -21.10
C GLU A 458 11.09 -25.87 -21.95
N LYS A 459 10.93 -26.19 -23.23
CA LYS A 459 12.04 -26.48 -24.14
C LYS A 459 13.05 -25.33 -24.36
N PHE A 460 12.73 -24.11 -23.92
CA PHE A 460 13.58 -22.93 -24.00
C PHE A 460 14.10 -22.49 -22.63
N LEU A 461 13.84 -23.26 -21.60
CA LEU A 461 14.32 -23.02 -20.24
C LEU A 461 15.56 -23.87 -19.94
N PRO A 462 16.49 -23.39 -19.12
CA PRO A 462 16.51 -22.04 -18.54
C PRO A 462 16.88 -20.97 -19.57
N LEU A 463 16.35 -19.75 -19.36
CA LEU A 463 16.71 -18.60 -20.20
C LEU A 463 18.17 -18.16 -19.95
N THR A 464 18.76 -17.48 -20.92
CA THR A 464 20.13 -16.94 -20.79
C THR A 464 20.12 -15.61 -20.07
N GLY A 465 20.93 -15.49 -19.00
CA GLY A 465 21.16 -14.25 -18.25
C GLY A 465 22.52 -13.64 -18.62
N ASP A 466 22.57 -12.88 -19.70
CA ASP A 466 23.80 -12.28 -20.22
C ASP A 466 23.78 -10.73 -20.16
N PHE A 467 22.80 -10.13 -19.45
CA PHE A 467 22.66 -8.69 -19.35
C PHE A 467 21.91 -8.27 -18.06
N THR A 468 21.95 -6.99 -17.78
CA THR A 468 21.31 -6.37 -16.63
C THR A 468 20.29 -5.32 -17.05
N TYR A 469 19.58 -4.75 -16.08
CA TYR A 469 18.64 -3.66 -16.33
C TYR A 469 19.30 -2.44 -17.01
N ALA A 470 20.57 -2.16 -16.69
CA ALA A 470 21.31 -1.05 -17.32
C ALA A 470 21.43 -1.17 -18.84
N ASP A 471 21.43 -2.39 -19.39
CA ASP A 471 21.66 -2.66 -20.81
C ASP A 471 20.40 -2.53 -21.68
N LEU A 472 19.21 -2.35 -21.06
CA LEU A 472 17.92 -2.46 -21.74
C LEU A 472 17.68 -1.37 -22.80
N ASP A 473 17.99 -0.12 -22.47
CA ASP A 473 17.67 1.00 -23.36
C ASP A 473 18.70 1.19 -24.48
N ASP A 474 19.86 0.56 -24.39
CA ASP A 474 20.93 0.59 -25.41
C ASP A 474 20.97 -0.69 -26.25
N THR A 475 21.52 -1.75 -25.68
CA THR A 475 21.81 -2.99 -26.40
C THR A 475 20.56 -3.80 -26.69
N PHE A 476 19.61 -3.83 -25.75
CA PHE A 476 18.42 -4.67 -25.81
C PHE A 476 17.11 -3.88 -26.01
N LYS A 477 17.20 -2.69 -26.59
CA LYS A 477 16.07 -1.77 -26.79
C LYS A 477 14.86 -2.34 -27.54
N LYS A 478 15.03 -3.43 -28.30
CA LYS A 478 13.93 -4.08 -29.04
C LYS A 478 13.14 -5.07 -28.18
N LEU A 479 13.71 -5.55 -27.08
CA LEU A 479 13.00 -6.46 -26.18
C LEU A 479 11.94 -5.70 -25.39
N THR A 480 10.86 -6.37 -25.04
CA THR A 480 9.77 -5.86 -24.19
C THR A 480 9.72 -6.64 -22.87
N PRO A 481 9.23 -6.05 -21.78
CA PRO A 481 9.15 -6.74 -20.50
C PRO A 481 8.20 -7.94 -20.57
N CYS A 482 8.60 -9.06 -19.98
CA CYS A 482 7.70 -10.18 -19.81
C CYS A 482 6.70 -9.87 -18.69
N VAL A 483 5.44 -10.02 -19.00
CA VAL A 483 4.34 -9.78 -18.07
C VAL A 483 4.08 -10.95 -17.11
N HIS A 484 4.65 -12.14 -17.37
CA HIS A 484 4.44 -13.34 -16.54
C HIS A 484 5.38 -13.42 -15.32
N CYS A 485 6.53 -12.77 -15.40
CA CYS A 485 7.49 -12.70 -14.30
C CYS A 485 7.74 -11.26 -13.82
N ALA A 486 6.77 -10.37 -14.04
CA ALA A 486 6.81 -8.98 -13.60
C ALA A 486 8.14 -8.25 -13.94
N ALA A 487 8.70 -8.52 -15.14
CA ALA A 487 9.94 -7.89 -15.58
C ALA A 487 9.78 -6.35 -15.56
N PRO A 488 10.78 -5.61 -15.03
CA PRO A 488 10.68 -4.17 -14.83
C PRO A 488 10.52 -3.42 -16.16
N GLN A 489 9.83 -2.27 -16.14
CA GLN A 489 9.71 -1.40 -17.30
C GLN A 489 11.05 -0.74 -17.61
N LYS A 490 11.29 -0.41 -18.89
CA LYS A 490 12.48 0.32 -19.33
C LYS A 490 12.52 1.74 -18.78
N LYS A 491 13.71 2.32 -18.62
CA LYS A 491 13.88 3.72 -18.22
C LYS A 491 13.13 4.67 -19.14
N SER A 492 13.16 4.43 -20.45
CA SER A 492 12.43 5.22 -21.44
C SER A 492 10.92 5.24 -21.20
N VAL A 493 10.32 4.10 -20.85
CA VAL A 493 8.88 4.03 -20.51
C VAL A 493 8.60 4.72 -19.18
N LEU A 494 9.45 4.50 -18.17
CA LEU A 494 9.32 5.15 -16.86
C LEU A 494 9.47 6.67 -16.98
N TYR A 495 10.39 7.15 -17.82
CA TYR A 495 10.54 8.58 -18.10
C TYR A 495 9.29 9.20 -18.74
N GLU A 496 8.66 8.53 -19.71
CA GLU A 496 7.41 9.04 -20.28
C GLU A 496 6.26 9.09 -19.25
N ARG A 497 6.20 8.13 -18.33
CA ARG A 497 5.25 8.17 -17.21
C ARG A 497 5.55 9.33 -16.25
N TYR A 498 6.82 9.50 -15.88
CA TYR A 498 7.30 10.58 -15.04
C TYR A 498 7.01 11.96 -15.65
N LYS A 499 7.27 12.10 -16.96
CA LYS A 499 6.94 13.31 -17.71
C LYS A 499 5.44 13.61 -17.77
N ALA A 500 4.62 12.57 -17.91
CA ALA A 500 3.17 12.71 -17.86
C ALA A 500 2.71 13.19 -16.49
N ALA A 501 3.25 12.63 -15.40
CA ALA A 501 2.97 13.06 -14.04
C ALA A 501 3.38 14.52 -13.80
N ALA A 502 4.59 14.92 -14.20
CA ALA A 502 5.05 16.29 -14.08
C ALA A 502 4.14 17.27 -14.84
N SER A 503 3.74 16.92 -16.06
CA SER A 503 2.81 17.73 -16.88
C SER A 503 1.43 17.89 -16.20
N GLN A 504 0.94 16.86 -15.51
CA GLN A 504 -0.36 16.89 -14.81
C GLN A 504 -0.39 17.94 -13.70
N ILE A 505 0.70 18.11 -12.98
CA ILE A 505 0.80 19.05 -11.86
C ILE A 505 1.46 20.37 -12.25
N GLY A 506 1.84 20.54 -13.53
CA GLY A 506 2.52 21.73 -14.01
C GLY A 506 3.95 21.89 -13.48
N ALA A 507 4.61 20.78 -13.09
CA ALA A 507 5.97 20.79 -12.60
C ALA A 507 7.01 20.70 -13.72
N GLU A 508 8.14 21.34 -13.53
CA GLU A 508 9.33 21.14 -14.35
C GLU A 508 10.09 19.90 -13.86
N ILE A 509 10.65 19.16 -14.80
CA ILE A 509 11.51 18.02 -14.50
C ILE A 509 12.91 18.52 -14.23
N SER A 510 13.45 18.24 -13.05
CA SER A 510 14.79 18.65 -12.65
C SER A 510 15.87 17.99 -13.53
N ASP A 511 17.05 18.60 -13.60
CA ASP A 511 18.17 18.04 -14.35
C ASP A 511 18.70 16.75 -13.70
N GLU A 512 18.61 16.62 -12.37
CA GLU A 512 18.92 15.41 -11.63
C GLU A 512 17.98 14.26 -12.01
N ALA A 513 16.68 14.55 -12.11
CA ALA A 513 15.70 13.56 -12.55
C ALA A 513 15.94 13.13 -14.01
N LYS A 514 16.21 14.06 -14.92
CA LYS A 514 16.58 13.74 -16.31
C LYS A 514 17.83 12.85 -16.35
N ALA A 515 18.86 13.19 -15.57
CA ALA A 515 20.10 12.42 -15.51
C ALA A 515 19.86 10.99 -14.98
N ALA A 516 19.01 10.81 -13.97
CA ALA A 516 18.63 9.49 -13.46
C ALA A 516 18.02 8.60 -14.54
N PHE A 517 17.19 9.18 -15.42
CA PHE A 517 16.61 8.46 -16.57
C PHE A 517 17.58 8.34 -17.76
N GLY A 518 18.77 9.00 -17.74
CA GLY A 518 19.72 9.01 -18.84
C GLY A 518 19.29 9.92 -20.00
N VAL A 519 18.50 10.95 -19.72
CA VAL A 519 18.03 11.95 -20.69
C VAL A 519 18.81 13.24 -20.46
N ASN A 520 19.45 13.76 -21.54
CA ASN A 520 20.23 15.02 -21.52
C ASN A 520 19.34 16.21 -21.84
#